data_d6237e5f360e0aca91d4f0afbd34806a
#
_entry.id   d6237e5f360e0aca91d4f0afbd34806a
#
_cell.length_a   1.000
_cell.length_b   1.000
_cell.length_c   1.000
_cell.angle_alpha   90.00
_cell.angle_beta   90.00
_cell.angle_gamma   90.00
#
_symmetry.space_group_name_H-M   'P 1'
#
loop_
_entity.id
_entity.type
_entity.pdbx_description
1 polymer ?
#
loop_
_entity_poly.entity_id
_entity_poly.type
_entity_poly.pdbx_seq_one_letter_code
_entity_poly.pdbx_strand_id
1 'polypeptide(L)'
;MVVMHVHIITPDREVYSDEVDLLVAPGSEGQLGILPNHSPLMTSLQLGVVKIRKDGDELKWTVTGGFLEVLANEVMILAEDISED
;
A
#
# COMPACT_ATOMS: atom_id res chain seq x y z
N MET A 1 1.19 10.52 18.84
CA MET A 1 1.57 9.33 18.07
C MET A 1 1.37 9.63 16.59
N VAL A 2 2.35 9.27 15.76
CA VAL A 2 2.25 9.46 14.32
C VAL A 2 1.65 8.22 13.69
N VAL A 3 0.64 8.42 12.86
CA VAL A 3 -0.01 7.32 12.15
C VAL A 3 0.09 7.56 10.65
N MET A 4 -0.01 6.47 9.90
CA MET A 4 0.03 6.50 8.45
C MET A 4 -1.31 5.98 7.94
N HIS A 5 -1.91 6.69 7.00
CA HIS A 5 -3.18 6.30 6.42
C HIS A 5 -2.94 5.70 5.04
N VAL A 6 -3.46 4.50 4.80
CA VAL A 6 -3.31 3.81 3.52
C VAL A 6 -4.66 3.68 2.83
N HIS A 7 -4.70 4.08 1.56
CA HIS A 7 -5.85 3.88 0.68
C HIS A 7 -5.44 2.94 -0.44
N ILE A 8 -6.23 1.91 -0.66
CA ILE A 8 -6.04 1.00 -1.79
C ILE A 8 -7.26 1.13 -2.68
N ILE A 9 -7.04 1.56 -3.91
CA ILE A 9 -8.11 1.90 -4.85
C ILE A 9 -7.90 1.15 -6.16
N THR A 10 -8.99 0.61 -6.71
CA THR A 10 -9.00 0.08 -8.07
C THR A 10 -9.89 0.99 -8.92
N PRO A 11 -9.94 0.79 -10.26
CA PRO A 11 -10.85 1.58 -11.08
C PRO A 11 -12.32 1.46 -10.66
N ASP A 12 -12.69 0.36 -10.00
CA ASP A 12 -14.09 0.10 -9.63
C ASP A 12 -14.47 0.61 -8.27
N ARG A 13 -13.55 0.63 -7.31
CA ARG A 13 -13.91 0.92 -5.92
C ARG A 13 -12.70 1.17 -5.04
N GLU A 14 -12.96 1.70 -3.86
CA GLU A 14 -11.98 1.73 -2.78
C GLU A 14 -12.01 0.38 -2.07
N VAL A 15 -10.86 -0.30 -2.05
CA VAL A 15 -10.74 -1.64 -1.48
C VAL A 15 -10.45 -1.56 0.02
N TYR A 16 -9.65 -0.58 0.42
CA TYR A 16 -9.20 -0.45 1.80
C TYR A 16 -8.88 1.00 2.10
N SER A 17 -9.19 1.43 3.31
CA SER A 17 -8.83 2.75 3.80
C SER A 17 -8.77 2.71 5.31
N ASP A 18 -7.59 2.85 5.88
CA ASP A 18 -7.44 2.82 7.34
C ASP A 18 -6.05 3.30 7.74
N GLU A 19 -5.90 3.57 9.03
CA GLU A 19 -4.60 3.85 9.62
C GLU A 19 -3.87 2.53 9.87
N VAL A 20 -2.58 2.49 9.52
CA VAL A 20 -1.80 1.25 9.61
C VAL A 20 -0.42 1.52 10.20
N ASP A 21 0.22 0.45 10.68
CA ASP A 21 1.54 0.52 11.30
C ASP A 21 2.65 0.32 10.28
N LEU A 22 2.42 -0.52 9.29
CA LEU A 22 3.42 -0.88 8.29
C LEU A 22 2.74 -1.27 6.99
N LEU A 23 3.32 -0.84 5.88
CA LEU A 23 2.92 -1.28 4.55
C LEU A 23 4.12 -1.89 3.84
N VAL A 24 3.92 -3.05 3.22
CA VAL A 24 4.91 -3.65 2.32
C VAL A 24 4.27 -3.77 0.95
N ALA A 25 4.96 -3.29 -0.06
CA ALA A 25 4.41 -3.25 -1.42
C ALA A 25 5.43 -3.75 -2.44
N PRO A 26 4.96 -4.38 -3.55
CA PRO A 26 5.86 -4.90 -4.58
C PRO A 26 6.21 -3.81 -5.59
N GLY A 27 7.19 -2.97 -5.25
CA GLY A 27 7.68 -1.95 -6.16
C GLY A 27 8.32 -2.57 -7.40
N SER A 28 8.30 -1.84 -8.52
CA SER A 28 8.85 -2.35 -9.77
C SER A 28 10.36 -2.59 -9.71
N GLU A 29 11.04 -1.94 -8.78
CA GLU A 29 12.48 -2.13 -8.59
C GLU A 29 12.79 -2.93 -7.32
N GLY A 30 11.79 -3.54 -6.72
CA GLY A 30 11.97 -4.36 -5.53
C GLY A 30 10.91 -4.07 -4.47
N GLN A 31 10.88 -4.90 -3.45
CA GLN A 31 9.92 -4.78 -2.38
C GLN A 31 10.21 -3.55 -1.53
N LEU A 32 9.16 -2.82 -1.17
CA LEU A 32 9.26 -1.59 -0.38
C LEU A 32 8.59 -1.78 0.97
N GLY A 33 9.25 -1.34 2.04
CA GLY A 33 8.65 -1.24 3.35
C GLY A 33 8.42 0.22 3.70
N ILE A 34 7.19 0.58 4.06
CA ILE A 34 6.79 1.94 4.34
C ILE A 34 6.32 2.04 5.78
N LEU A 35 7.00 2.86 6.56
CA LEU A 35 6.62 3.16 7.95
C LEU A 35 6.15 4.61 8.03
N PRO A 36 5.46 5.00 9.11
CA PRO A 36 5.09 6.40 9.31
C PRO A 36 6.30 7.32 9.18
N ASN A 37 6.08 8.51 8.65
CA ASN A 37 7.11 9.52 8.38
C ASN A 37 8.06 9.16 7.25
N HIS A 38 7.67 8.23 6.39
CA HIS A 38 8.46 7.89 5.21
C HIS A 38 8.56 9.11 4.28
N SER A 39 9.72 9.29 3.67
CA SER A 39 9.95 10.37 2.70
C SER A 39 8.96 10.28 1.54
N PRO A 40 8.63 11.39 0.90
CA PRO A 40 7.79 11.36 -0.29
C PRO A 40 8.33 10.40 -1.35
N LEU A 41 7.44 9.61 -1.94
CA LEU A 41 7.81 8.58 -2.90
C LEU A 41 6.67 8.39 -3.89
N MET A 42 7.03 8.21 -5.17
CA MET A 42 6.07 7.77 -6.17
C MET A 42 6.77 6.70 -7.02
N THR A 43 6.16 5.54 -7.14
CA THR A 43 6.74 4.43 -7.90
C THR A 43 5.66 3.55 -8.49
N SER A 44 6.02 2.80 -9.53
CA SER A 44 5.12 1.80 -10.08
C SER A 44 5.22 0.51 -9.27
N LEU A 45 4.17 -0.30 -9.36
CA LEU A 45 4.10 -1.61 -8.72
C LEU A 45 4.13 -2.69 -9.77
N GLN A 46 4.72 -3.83 -9.41
CA GLN A 46 4.70 -5.02 -10.25
C GLN A 46 3.72 -6.03 -9.64
N LEU A 47 3.45 -7.10 -10.36
CA LEU A 47 2.67 -8.21 -9.84
C LEU A 47 3.29 -8.69 -8.53
N GLY A 48 2.49 -8.76 -7.49
CA GLY A 48 2.98 -9.20 -6.18
C GLY A 48 1.98 -8.96 -5.07
N VAL A 49 2.44 -9.10 -3.84
CA VAL A 49 1.59 -9.02 -2.66
C VAL A 49 1.79 -7.69 -1.95
N VAL A 50 0.69 -7.01 -1.69
CA VAL A 50 0.64 -5.85 -0.79
C VAL A 50 0.26 -6.38 0.58
N LYS A 51 1.03 -6.00 1.59
CA LYS A 51 0.85 -6.47 2.95
C LYS A 51 0.70 -5.27 3.88
N ILE A 52 -0.29 -5.33 4.75
CA ILE A 52 -0.53 -4.28 5.75
C ILE A 52 -0.52 -4.92 7.13
N ARG A 53 0.17 -4.26 8.07
CA ARG A 53 0.12 -4.63 9.47
C ARG A 53 -0.56 -3.52 10.26
N LYS A 54 -1.54 -3.91 11.06
CA LYS A 54 -2.28 -3.00 11.92
C LYS A 54 -2.64 -3.70 13.22
N ASP A 55 -2.19 -3.14 14.35
CA ASP A 55 -2.50 -3.63 15.70
C ASP A 55 -2.20 -5.12 15.86
N GLY A 56 -1.09 -5.59 15.25
CA GLY A 56 -0.68 -6.98 15.33
C GLY A 56 -1.32 -7.89 14.30
N ASP A 57 -2.34 -7.42 13.59
CA ASP A 57 -2.98 -8.18 12.52
C ASP A 57 -2.31 -7.89 11.18
N GLU A 58 -2.37 -8.86 10.27
CA GLU A 58 -1.79 -8.72 8.95
C GLU A 58 -2.85 -8.99 7.89
N LEU A 59 -2.94 -8.08 6.93
CA LEU A 59 -3.84 -8.20 5.79
C LEU A 59 -3.00 -8.26 4.52
N LYS A 60 -3.45 -9.05 3.55
CA LYS A 60 -2.71 -9.24 2.30
C LYS A 60 -3.64 -9.18 1.10
N TRP A 61 -3.14 -8.58 0.03
CA TRP A 61 -3.80 -8.58 -1.28
C TRP A 61 -2.77 -8.87 -2.35
N THR A 62 -3.16 -9.58 -3.40
CA THR A 62 -2.34 -9.73 -4.59
C THR A 62 -2.76 -8.67 -5.59
N VAL A 63 -1.80 -7.90 -6.09
CA VAL A 63 -2.04 -6.88 -7.11
C VAL A 63 -1.33 -7.27 -8.39
N THR A 64 -1.91 -6.90 -9.54
CA THR A 64 -1.30 -7.22 -10.84
C THR A 64 -0.35 -6.14 -11.31
N GLY A 65 -0.43 -4.96 -10.71
CA GLY A 65 0.40 -3.80 -11.03
C GLY A 65 -0.31 -2.54 -10.59
N GLY A 66 0.29 -1.40 -10.83
CA GLY A 66 -0.29 -0.13 -10.47
C GLY A 66 0.75 0.87 -10.02
N PHE A 67 0.35 1.76 -9.12
CA PHE A 67 1.20 2.83 -8.62
C PHE A 67 1.07 2.98 -7.12
N LEU A 68 2.15 3.45 -6.50
CA LEU A 68 2.20 3.77 -5.08
C LEU A 68 2.66 5.21 -4.93
N GLU A 69 1.96 5.98 -4.11
CA GLU A 69 2.36 7.34 -3.75
C GLU A 69 2.38 7.48 -2.24
N VAL A 70 3.45 8.05 -1.71
CA VAL A 70 3.59 8.37 -0.28
C VAL A 70 3.83 9.85 -0.15
N LEU A 71 2.99 10.53 0.63
CA LEU A 71 3.14 11.95 0.88
C LEU A 71 2.53 12.30 2.24
N ALA A 72 3.37 12.80 3.15
CA ALA A 72 2.92 13.32 4.46
C ALA A 72 2.03 12.33 5.22
N ASN A 73 2.48 11.08 5.36
CA ASN A 73 1.76 10.01 6.05
C ASN A 73 0.44 9.61 5.40
N GLU A 74 0.22 10.03 4.15
CA GLU A 74 -0.87 9.57 3.32
C GLU A 74 -0.29 8.69 2.23
N VAL A 75 -0.74 7.44 2.16
CA VAL A 75 -0.26 6.49 1.17
C VAL A 75 -1.42 6.07 0.29
N MET A 76 -1.21 6.15 -1.01
CA MET A 76 -2.22 5.73 -1.97
C MET A 76 -1.67 4.64 -2.87
N ILE A 77 -2.40 3.54 -2.98
CA ILE A 77 -2.12 2.48 -3.92
C ILE A 77 -3.24 2.47 -4.95
N LEU A 78 -2.87 2.67 -6.21
CA LEU A 78 -3.79 2.55 -7.34
C LEU A 78 -3.46 1.22 -8.03
N ALA A 79 -4.28 0.21 -7.79
CA ALA A 79 -4.06 -1.12 -8.33
C ALA A 79 -4.90 -1.33 -9.58
N GLU A 80 -4.30 -1.98 -10.60
CA GLU A 80 -5.02 -2.31 -11.83
C GLU A 80 -6.09 -3.35 -11.53
N ASP A 81 -5.71 -4.39 -10.81
CA ASP A 81 -6.60 -5.45 -10.38
C ASP A 81 -6.08 -5.97 -9.05
N ILE A 82 -6.98 -6.50 -8.22
CA ILE A 82 -6.63 -6.88 -6.86
C ILE A 82 -7.50 -8.06 -6.41
N SER A 83 -6.88 -8.97 -5.66
CA SER A 83 -7.60 -10.05 -5.00
C SER A 83 -7.11 -10.17 -3.56
N GLU A 84 -8.03 -10.39 -2.65
CA GLU A 84 -7.72 -10.55 -1.23
C GLU A 84 -7.22 -11.97 -0.98
N ASP A 85 -6.13 -12.06 -0.24
CA ASP A 85 -5.52 -13.36 0.11
C ASP A 85 -6.03 -13.88 1.45
#